data_666ce6e27d6282ed942e721afabceb1c
#
_entry.id   666ce6e27d6282ed942e721afabceb1c
#
_cell.length_a   1.000
_cell.length_b   1.000
_cell.length_c   1.000
_cell.angle_alpha   90.00
_cell.angle_beta   90.00
_cell.angle_gamma   90.00
#
_symmetry.space_group_name_H-M   'P 1'
#
loop_
_entity.id
_entity.type
_entity.pdbx_description
1 polymer ?
#
loop_
_entity_poly.entity_id
_entity_poly.type
_entity_poly.pdbx_seq_one_letter_code
_entity_poly.pdbx_strand_id
1 'polypeptide(L)'
;FEVNEISPKDAVGDFLSTKLEIGYDKEGLDKKIRDFVENYNSLIDEIGLLTKYGESELEDDGALAGDSLLRGIQSGLASIVGDSNSASALGGLFQLGIEFDDDGKLEIGTTDYGLGSGEDRLADALEDNFDEIASLFTDDDEGVAVRLYEFANQYTSYSGLISLRERSAKDDRDDLYDERETLELRMLSYEEILRDKYLNLDQTVAQLNQTSSALLASLG
;
A
#
# COMPACT_ATOMS: atom_id res chain seq x y z
N PHE A 1 20.58 -28.09 -17.70
CA PHE A 1 20.27 -29.52 -17.97
C PHE A 1 20.82 -30.37 -16.85
N GLU A 2 19.98 -31.14 -16.22
CA GLU A 2 20.37 -32.21 -15.32
C GLU A 2 20.11 -33.55 -16.02
N VAL A 3 21.16 -34.35 -16.25
CA VAL A 3 21.03 -35.66 -16.88
C VAL A 3 20.91 -36.68 -15.77
N ASN A 4 19.70 -37.20 -15.55
CA ASN A 4 19.41 -38.10 -14.43
C ASN A 4 19.60 -39.58 -14.80
N GLU A 5 19.60 -39.96 -16.10
CA GLU A 5 19.74 -41.34 -16.54
C GLU A 5 20.44 -41.42 -17.92
N ILE A 6 21.10 -42.55 -18.16
CA ILE A 6 21.68 -42.87 -19.46
C ILE A 6 20.59 -43.42 -20.38
N SER A 7 20.57 -43.01 -21.65
CA SER A 7 19.63 -43.50 -22.63
C SER A 7 19.58 -45.04 -22.65
N PRO A 8 18.39 -45.64 -22.66
CA PRO A 8 18.23 -47.09 -22.77
C PRO A 8 18.85 -47.61 -24.07
N LYS A 9 19.31 -48.85 -24.04
CA LYS A 9 19.85 -49.54 -25.21
C LYS A 9 18.79 -50.37 -25.91
N ASP A 10 18.89 -50.48 -27.24
CA ASP A 10 18.07 -51.39 -28.02
C ASP A 10 18.50 -52.84 -27.85
N ALA A 11 17.83 -53.78 -28.53
CA ALA A 11 18.09 -55.20 -28.49
C ALA A 11 19.46 -55.63 -29.06
N VAL A 12 20.13 -54.73 -29.78
CA VAL A 12 21.46 -54.96 -30.39
C VAL A 12 22.56 -54.32 -29.52
N GLY A 13 22.22 -53.54 -28.49
CA GLY A 13 23.12 -52.91 -27.55
C GLY A 13 23.49 -51.47 -27.90
N ASP A 14 22.86 -50.88 -28.90
CA ASP A 14 23.07 -49.48 -29.29
C ASP A 14 22.17 -48.57 -28.43
N PHE A 15 22.68 -47.34 -28.11
CA PHE A 15 21.89 -46.37 -27.37
C PHE A 15 20.76 -45.83 -28.21
N LEU A 16 19.53 -45.87 -27.65
CA LEU A 16 18.39 -45.21 -28.28
C LEU A 16 18.56 -43.71 -28.25
N SER A 17 18.33 -43.06 -29.40
CA SER A 17 18.35 -41.60 -29.47
C SER A 17 17.18 -41.03 -28.68
N THR A 18 17.47 -40.10 -27.76
CA THR A 18 16.45 -39.32 -27.05
C THR A 18 16.19 -38.05 -27.84
N LYS A 19 14.92 -37.82 -28.24
CA LYS A 19 14.51 -36.55 -28.86
C LYS A 19 14.24 -35.56 -27.72
N LEU A 20 15.01 -34.49 -27.69
CA LEU A 20 14.76 -33.35 -26.80
C LEU A 20 14.02 -32.28 -27.60
N GLU A 21 12.85 -31.92 -27.18
CA GLU A 21 12.12 -30.75 -27.70
C GLU A 21 12.32 -29.60 -26.73
N ILE A 22 12.82 -28.49 -27.26
CA ILE A 22 13.00 -27.24 -26.49
C ILE A 22 11.95 -26.27 -27.04
N GLY A 23 11.14 -25.74 -26.19
CA GLY A 23 10.12 -24.74 -26.52
C GLY A 23 9.98 -23.71 -25.40
N TYR A 24 9.19 -22.71 -25.64
CA TYR A 24 8.82 -21.71 -24.64
C TYR A 24 7.80 -22.30 -23.66
N ASP A 25 7.94 -21.94 -22.39
CA ASP A 25 6.95 -22.27 -21.33
C ASP A 25 5.80 -21.24 -21.38
N LYS A 26 4.91 -21.41 -22.36
CA LYS A 26 3.78 -20.51 -22.59
C LYS A 26 2.78 -20.55 -21.43
N GLU A 27 2.53 -21.75 -20.88
CA GLU A 27 1.61 -21.91 -19.73
C GLU A 27 2.16 -21.21 -18.48
N GLY A 28 3.46 -21.36 -18.23
CA GLY A 28 4.12 -20.68 -17.12
C GLY A 28 4.12 -19.17 -17.28
N LEU A 29 4.26 -18.65 -18.49
CA LEU A 29 4.21 -17.20 -18.75
C LEU A 29 2.77 -16.68 -18.64
N ASP A 30 1.77 -17.35 -19.20
CA ASP A 30 0.34 -17.00 -19.04
C ASP A 30 -0.02 -16.89 -17.55
N LYS A 31 0.35 -17.89 -16.77
CA LYS A 31 0.12 -17.87 -15.33
C LYS A 31 0.77 -16.65 -14.66
N LYS A 32 2.02 -16.31 -15.00
CA LYS A 32 2.70 -15.14 -14.42
C LYS A 32 2.01 -13.83 -14.78
N ILE A 33 1.46 -13.72 -15.98
CA ILE A 33 0.70 -12.54 -16.42
C ILE A 33 -0.59 -12.42 -15.60
N ARG A 34 -1.31 -13.52 -15.41
CA ARG A 34 -2.54 -13.54 -14.58
C ARG A 34 -2.23 -13.26 -13.10
N ASP A 35 -1.16 -13.83 -12.56
CA ASP A 35 -0.68 -13.54 -11.21
C ASP A 35 -0.31 -12.05 -11.06
N PHE A 36 0.27 -11.43 -12.09
CA PHE A 36 0.53 -9.98 -12.10
C PHE A 36 -0.75 -9.16 -12.01
N VAL A 37 -1.76 -9.48 -12.82
CA VAL A 37 -3.09 -8.83 -12.80
C VAL A 37 -3.73 -8.98 -11.42
N GLU A 38 -3.74 -10.17 -10.85
CA GLU A 38 -4.29 -10.43 -9.51
C GLU A 38 -3.58 -9.65 -8.41
N ASN A 39 -2.24 -9.62 -8.42
CA ASN A 39 -1.45 -8.90 -7.43
C ASN A 39 -1.64 -7.37 -7.54
N TYR A 40 -1.71 -6.83 -8.75
CA TYR A 40 -2.03 -5.43 -8.98
C TYR A 40 -3.40 -5.08 -8.41
N ASN A 41 -4.42 -5.87 -8.72
CA ASN A 41 -5.79 -5.67 -8.26
C ASN A 41 -5.88 -5.74 -6.73
N SER A 42 -5.20 -6.70 -6.12
CA SER A 42 -5.13 -6.82 -4.66
C SER A 42 -4.53 -5.57 -4.00
N LEU A 43 -3.51 -4.97 -4.61
CA LEU A 43 -2.93 -3.73 -4.14
C LEU A 43 -3.90 -2.55 -4.28
N ILE A 44 -4.60 -2.44 -5.41
CA ILE A 44 -5.62 -1.39 -5.64
C ILE A 44 -6.78 -1.53 -4.63
N ASP A 45 -7.22 -2.74 -4.36
CA ASP A 45 -8.27 -3.01 -3.36
C ASP A 45 -7.82 -2.58 -1.95
N GLU A 46 -6.60 -2.90 -1.56
CA GLU A 46 -6.06 -2.51 -0.25
C GLU A 46 -5.95 -0.98 -0.12
N ILE A 47 -5.46 -0.30 -1.16
CA ILE A 47 -5.43 1.16 -1.20
C ILE A 47 -6.85 1.72 -1.10
N GLY A 48 -7.80 1.16 -1.84
CA GLY A 48 -9.21 1.54 -1.81
C GLY A 48 -9.81 1.40 -0.42
N LEU A 49 -9.57 0.28 0.25
CA LEU A 49 -10.04 0.02 1.61
C LEU A 49 -9.49 1.04 2.61
N LEU A 50 -8.20 1.37 2.51
CA LEU A 50 -7.55 2.33 3.40
C LEU A 50 -7.99 3.78 3.16
N THR A 51 -8.36 4.13 1.92
CA THR A 51 -8.66 5.52 1.53
C THR A 51 -10.14 5.81 1.37
N LYS A 52 -11.03 4.80 1.50
CA LYS A 52 -12.48 4.98 1.36
C LYS A 52 -13.02 6.02 2.34
N TYR A 53 -14.05 6.73 1.91
CA TYR A 53 -14.91 7.50 2.81
C TYR A 53 -16.16 6.67 3.13
N GLY A 54 -16.61 6.70 4.38
CA GLY A 54 -17.88 6.08 4.77
C GLY A 54 -19.05 6.74 4.02
N GLU A 55 -19.97 5.93 3.52
CA GLU A 55 -21.14 6.43 2.78
C GLU A 55 -22.23 7.01 3.72
N SER A 56 -22.10 6.78 5.02
CA SER A 56 -23.06 7.24 6.04
C SER A 56 -22.37 7.48 7.40
N GLU A 57 -23.04 8.17 8.32
CA GLU A 57 -22.60 8.37 9.72
C GLU A 57 -22.39 7.05 10.52
N LEU A 58 -22.82 5.92 9.97
CA LEU A 58 -22.71 4.59 10.57
C LEU A 58 -21.56 3.76 9.99
N GLU A 59 -20.95 4.23 8.93
CA GLU A 59 -19.78 3.61 8.29
C GLU A 59 -18.51 4.41 8.59
N ASP A 60 -17.53 3.72 9.15
CA ASP A 60 -16.23 4.33 9.44
C ASP A 60 -15.45 4.60 8.14
N ASP A 61 -14.79 5.73 8.11
CA ASP A 61 -13.80 6.04 7.09
C ASP A 61 -12.64 5.04 7.14
N GLY A 62 -12.00 4.82 6.00
CA GLY A 62 -10.73 4.10 5.96
C GLY A 62 -9.68 4.83 6.81
N ALA A 63 -8.74 4.09 7.38
CA ALA A 63 -7.72 4.62 8.30
C ALA A 63 -6.88 5.77 7.70
N LEU A 64 -6.83 5.85 6.37
CA LEU A 64 -6.09 6.86 5.60
C LEU A 64 -7.02 7.59 4.61
N ALA A 65 -8.30 7.78 4.98
CA ALA A 65 -9.26 8.49 4.16
C ALA A 65 -8.72 9.88 3.79
N GLY A 66 -8.77 10.21 2.49
CA GLY A 66 -8.27 11.47 1.97
C GLY A 66 -6.75 11.60 1.89
N ASP A 67 -5.99 10.56 2.19
CA ASP A 67 -4.53 10.59 2.13
C ASP A 67 -4.02 10.83 0.70
N SER A 68 -3.22 11.88 0.53
CA SER A 68 -2.69 12.27 -0.78
C SER A 68 -1.55 11.36 -1.26
N LEU A 69 -0.81 10.72 -0.33
CA LEU A 69 0.28 9.81 -0.67
C LEU A 69 -0.27 8.55 -1.35
N LEU A 70 -1.30 7.92 -0.78
CA LEU A 70 -1.91 6.72 -1.35
C LEU A 70 -2.56 7.00 -2.71
N ARG A 71 -3.23 8.16 -2.86
CA ARG A 71 -3.74 8.58 -4.17
C ARG A 71 -2.63 8.80 -5.20
N GLY A 72 -1.48 9.35 -4.75
CA GLY A 72 -0.30 9.50 -5.59
C GLY A 72 0.28 8.15 -6.02
N ILE A 73 0.32 7.18 -5.12
CA ILE A 73 0.76 5.80 -5.42
C ILE A 73 -0.18 5.16 -6.45
N GLN A 74 -1.48 5.22 -6.22
CA GLN A 74 -2.47 4.65 -7.15
C GLN A 74 -2.36 5.26 -8.56
N SER A 75 -2.27 6.59 -8.64
CA SER A 75 -2.11 7.29 -9.93
C SER A 75 -0.78 6.93 -10.62
N GLY A 76 0.31 6.80 -9.86
CA GLY A 76 1.61 6.42 -10.39
C GLY A 76 1.64 4.98 -10.92
N LEU A 77 1.03 4.04 -10.18
CA LEU A 77 0.87 2.66 -10.63
C LEU A 77 0.06 2.58 -11.93
N ALA A 78 -1.08 3.28 -11.98
CA ALA A 78 -1.94 3.32 -13.17
C ALA A 78 -1.21 3.94 -14.39
N SER A 79 -0.42 5.00 -14.17
CA SER A 79 0.39 5.60 -15.24
C SER A 79 1.41 4.62 -15.81
N ILE A 80 2.17 3.93 -14.95
CA ILE A 80 3.20 2.98 -15.40
C ILE A 80 2.59 1.83 -16.19
N VAL A 81 1.47 1.30 -15.74
CA VAL A 81 0.76 0.19 -16.38
C VAL A 81 0.08 0.60 -17.69
N GLY A 82 -0.46 1.82 -17.73
CA GLY A 82 -1.15 2.37 -18.90
C GLY A 82 -0.24 2.97 -19.97
N ASP A 83 1.03 3.20 -19.65
CA ASP A 83 1.98 3.80 -20.59
C ASP A 83 2.31 2.85 -21.75
N SER A 84 2.64 3.44 -22.88
CA SER A 84 3.25 2.71 -23.99
C SER A 84 4.71 2.39 -23.69
N ASN A 85 5.16 1.24 -24.17
CA ASN A 85 6.52 0.73 -24.02
C ASN A 85 7.17 0.61 -25.40
N SER A 86 8.27 1.33 -25.62
CA SER A 86 8.97 1.32 -26.89
C SER A 86 10.00 0.19 -27.02
N ALA A 87 10.32 -0.50 -25.92
CA ALA A 87 11.25 -1.64 -25.91
C ALA A 87 10.63 -2.94 -26.45
N SER A 88 9.29 -2.98 -26.57
CA SER A 88 8.56 -4.13 -27.11
C SER A 88 7.74 -3.74 -28.33
N ALA A 89 7.73 -4.59 -29.34
CA ALA A 89 6.86 -4.43 -30.52
C ALA A 89 5.38 -4.51 -30.17
N LEU A 90 5.01 -5.10 -29.03
CA LEU A 90 3.64 -5.05 -28.49
C LEU A 90 3.19 -3.63 -28.11
N GLY A 91 4.14 -2.75 -27.72
CA GLY A 91 3.87 -1.36 -27.44
C GLY A 91 3.12 -1.07 -26.13
N GLY A 92 2.59 -2.08 -25.43
CA GLY A 92 1.93 -1.90 -24.14
C GLY A 92 1.04 -3.07 -23.73
N LEU A 93 0.54 -3.02 -22.50
CA LEU A 93 -0.29 -4.10 -21.92
C LEU A 93 -1.65 -4.26 -22.63
N PHE A 94 -2.17 -3.19 -23.23
CA PHE A 94 -3.41 -3.27 -24.01
C PHE A 94 -3.29 -4.24 -25.19
N GLN A 95 -2.17 -4.23 -25.92
CA GLN A 95 -1.92 -5.16 -27.01
C GLN A 95 -1.79 -6.61 -26.53
N LEU A 96 -1.34 -6.79 -25.28
CA LEU A 96 -1.32 -8.09 -24.63
C LEU A 96 -2.71 -8.54 -24.13
N GLY A 97 -3.73 -7.70 -24.27
CA GLY A 97 -5.09 -8.04 -23.86
C GLY A 97 -5.45 -7.59 -22.44
N ILE A 98 -4.57 -6.87 -21.76
CA ILE A 98 -4.78 -6.36 -20.40
C ILE A 98 -5.25 -4.92 -20.48
N GLU A 99 -6.39 -4.61 -19.86
CA GLU A 99 -7.01 -3.28 -19.86
C GLU A 99 -7.49 -2.90 -18.45
N PHE A 100 -7.80 -1.61 -18.26
CA PHE A 100 -8.37 -1.14 -17.00
C PHE A 100 -9.89 -1.31 -17.01
N ASP A 101 -10.43 -1.75 -15.89
CA ASP A 101 -11.84 -1.66 -15.59
C ASP A 101 -12.24 -0.25 -15.09
N ASP A 102 -13.53 -0.05 -14.80
CA ASP A 102 -14.08 1.23 -14.31
C ASP A 102 -13.54 1.62 -12.92
N ASP A 103 -13.02 0.65 -12.14
CA ASP A 103 -12.48 0.86 -10.79
C ASP A 103 -10.95 1.09 -10.81
N GLY A 104 -10.33 1.07 -11.98
CA GLY A 104 -8.87 1.23 -12.15
C GLY A 104 -8.07 -0.03 -11.83
N LYS A 105 -8.74 -1.18 -11.81
CA LYS A 105 -8.13 -2.50 -11.74
C LYS A 105 -7.79 -3.00 -13.14
N LEU A 106 -6.99 -4.05 -13.22
CA LEU A 106 -6.64 -4.69 -14.46
C LEU A 106 -7.55 -5.89 -14.73
N GLU A 107 -7.97 -6.06 -15.96
CA GLU A 107 -8.65 -7.26 -16.42
C GLU A 107 -8.10 -7.71 -17.77
N ILE A 108 -8.27 -8.98 -18.09
CA ILE A 108 -8.11 -9.46 -19.45
C ILE A 108 -9.40 -9.14 -20.17
N GLY A 109 -9.36 -8.18 -21.09
CA GLY A 109 -10.52 -7.58 -21.71
C GLY A 109 -11.39 -8.58 -22.47
N THR A 110 -12.69 -8.40 -22.34
CA THR A 110 -13.67 -9.27 -23.05
C THR A 110 -14.19 -8.63 -24.32
N THR A 111 -13.96 -7.32 -24.52
CA THR A 111 -14.47 -6.58 -25.66
C THR A 111 -13.53 -6.71 -26.85
N ASP A 112 -14.13 -7.03 -28.01
CA ASP A 112 -13.42 -7.00 -29.29
C ASP A 112 -13.48 -5.60 -29.90
N TYR A 113 -12.32 -4.92 -29.93
CA TYR A 113 -12.14 -3.63 -30.59
C TYR A 113 -11.69 -3.74 -32.04
N GLY A 114 -11.88 -4.90 -32.68
CA GLY A 114 -11.38 -5.21 -34.04
C GLY A 114 -9.99 -5.85 -34.02
N LEU A 115 -9.49 -6.18 -32.83
CA LEU A 115 -8.19 -6.85 -32.60
C LEU A 115 -8.34 -8.22 -31.91
N GLY A 116 -9.57 -8.69 -31.75
CA GLY A 116 -9.92 -9.82 -30.89
C GLY A 116 -10.15 -9.41 -29.43
N SER A 117 -10.72 -10.31 -28.63
CA SER A 117 -10.83 -10.12 -27.18
C SER A 117 -9.46 -10.09 -26.51
N GLY A 118 -9.38 -9.64 -25.25
CA GLY A 118 -8.13 -9.70 -24.49
C GLY A 118 -7.56 -11.12 -24.39
N GLU A 119 -8.42 -12.13 -24.21
CA GLU A 119 -7.97 -13.54 -24.20
C GLU A 119 -7.40 -13.96 -25.57
N ASP A 120 -7.98 -13.53 -26.69
CA ASP A 120 -7.46 -13.81 -28.04
C ASP A 120 -6.10 -13.14 -28.22
N ARG A 121 -5.97 -11.84 -27.85
CA ARG A 121 -4.72 -11.08 -27.93
C ARG A 121 -3.60 -11.70 -27.07
N LEU A 122 -3.95 -12.16 -25.86
CA LEU A 122 -3.00 -12.83 -24.97
C LEU A 122 -2.54 -14.16 -25.56
N ALA A 123 -3.46 -14.97 -26.10
CA ALA A 123 -3.13 -16.23 -26.74
C ALA A 123 -2.24 -16.05 -27.97
N ASP A 124 -2.56 -15.09 -28.83
CA ASP A 124 -1.75 -14.75 -30.02
C ASP A 124 -0.35 -14.25 -29.64
N ALA A 125 -0.25 -13.40 -28.60
CA ALA A 125 1.02 -12.91 -28.12
C ALA A 125 1.89 -14.03 -27.53
N LEU A 126 1.31 -14.96 -26.80
CA LEU A 126 2.01 -16.14 -26.25
C LEU A 126 2.46 -17.10 -27.36
N GLU A 127 1.73 -17.16 -28.50
CA GLU A 127 2.08 -18.02 -29.64
C GLU A 127 3.20 -17.40 -30.49
N ASP A 128 3.04 -16.13 -30.87
CA ASP A 128 3.82 -15.49 -31.92
C ASP A 128 4.86 -14.46 -31.39
N ASN A 129 4.65 -13.91 -30.19
CA ASN A 129 5.41 -12.77 -29.66
C ASN A 129 6.00 -13.01 -28.26
N PHE A 130 6.38 -14.23 -27.94
CA PHE A 130 6.83 -14.60 -26.58
C PHE A 130 8.00 -13.74 -26.08
N ASP A 131 9.00 -13.46 -26.92
CA ASP A 131 10.16 -12.65 -26.57
C ASP A 131 9.76 -11.16 -26.37
N GLU A 132 8.75 -10.70 -27.09
CA GLU A 132 8.21 -9.34 -26.96
C GLU A 132 7.46 -9.16 -25.65
N ILE A 133 6.77 -10.20 -25.18
CA ILE A 133 6.17 -10.20 -23.83
C ILE A 133 7.27 -10.08 -22.78
N ALA A 134 8.37 -10.86 -22.93
CA ALA A 134 9.49 -10.74 -22.01
C ALA A 134 10.07 -9.33 -21.99
N SER A 135 10.32 -8.74 -23.16
CA SER A 135 10.81 -7.36 -23.26
C SER A 135 9.84 -6.33 -22.66
N LEU A 136 8.53 -6.49 -22.88
CA LEU A 136 7.50 -5.60 -22.32
C LEU A 136 7.57 -5.52 -20.78
N PHE A 137 7.89 -6.63 -20.12
CA PHE A 137 7.94 -6.67 -18.65
C PHE A 137 9.34 -6.43 -18.08
N THR A 138 10.41 -6.88 -18.75
CA THR A 138 11.74 -7.03 -18.15
C THR A 138 12.83 -6.18 -18.80
N ASP A 139 12.50 -5.34 -19.77
CA ASP A 139 13.48 -4.38 -20.29
C ASP A 139 14.03 -3.50 -19.17
N ASP A 140 15.34 -3.23 -19.17
CA ASP A 140 16.04 -2.56 -18.09
C ASP A 140 15.59 -1.10 -17.86
N ASP A 141 15.11 -0.42 -18.90
CA ASP A 141 14.71 0.98 -18.84
C ASP A 141 13.18 1.16 -18.88
N GLU A 142 12.49 0.41 -19.74
CA GLU A 142 11.08 0.61 -20.02
C GLU A 142 10.17 -0.56 -19.58
N GLY A 143 10.74 -1.66 -19.10
CA GLY A 143 9.98 -2.83 -18.68
C GLY A 143 8.98 -2.50 -17.57
N VAL A 144 7.72 -2.90 -17.75
CA VAL A 144 6.63 -2.58 -16.81
C VAL A 144 6.96 -3.07 -15.39
N ALA A 145 7.50 -4.28 -15.25
CA ALA A 145 7.87 -4.82 -13.94
C ALA A 145 9.06 -4.08 -13.31
N VAL A 146 10.02 -3.64 -14.12
CA VAL A 146 11.18 -2.87 -13.66
C VAL A 146 10.73 -1.48 -13.18
N ARG A 147 9.93 -0.78 -13.97
CA ARG A 147 9.37 0.54 -13.61
C ARG A 147 8.51 0.47 -12.35
N LEU A 148 7.66 -0.55 -12.22
CA LEU A 148 6.86 -0.77 -11.02
C LEU A 148 7.72 -1.06 -9.79
N TYR A 149 8.79 -1.86 -9.95
CA TYR A 149 9.72 -2.12 -8.86
C TYR A 149 10.44 -0.85 -8.40
N GLU A 150 10.96 -0.06 -9.34
CA GLU A 150 11.62 1.21 -9.02
C GLU A 150 10.67 2.20 -8.34
N PHE A 151 9.46 2.32 -8.87
CA PHE A 151 8.42 3.14 -8.28
C PHE A 151 8.08 2.69 -6.85
N ALA A 152 7.81 1.41 -6.64
CA ALA A 152 7.52 0.86 -5.32
C ALA A 152 8.69 1.08 -4.33
N ASN A 153 9.93 0.94 -4.79
CA ASN A 153 11.12 1.11 -3.96
C ASN A 153 11.29 2.55 -3.43
N GLN A 154 10.81 3.57 -4.15
CA GLN A 154 10.80 4.96 -3.68
C GLN A 154 9.94 5.13 -2.42
N TYR A 155 8.91 4.31 -2.26
CA TYR A 155 8.00 4.35 -1.11
C TYR A 155 8.38 3.37 0.00
N THR A 156 8.82 2.16 -0.36
CA THR A 156 8.98 1.04 0.58
C THR A 156 10.39 0.84 1.11
N SER A 157 11.41 1.47 0.49
CA SER A 157 12.78 1.38 0.98
C SER A 157 12.93 1.97 2.39
N TYR A 158 14.02 1.63 3.08
CA TYR A 158 14.31 2.15 4.43
C TYR A 158 14.29 3.69 4.54
N SER A 159 14.73 4.38 3.50
CA SER A 159 14.66 5.83 3.35
C SER A 159 13.46 6.30 2.53
N GLY A 160 12.54 5.41 2.20
CA GLY A 160 11.37 5.68 1.39
C GLY A 160 10.33 6.53 2.11
N LEU A 161 9.38 7.06 1.33
CA LEU A 161 8.38 8.01 1.82
C LEU A 161 7.49 7.43 2.93
N ILE A 162 7.14 6.13 2.86
CA ILE A 162 6.33 5.47 3.90
C ILE A 162 7.12 5.40 5.21
N SER A 163 8.40 4.95 5.16
CA SER A 163 9.25 4.85 6.35
C SER A 163 9.56 6.21 6.98
N LEU A 164 9.68 7.26 6.16
CA LEU A 164 9.86 8.63 6.67
C LEU A 164 8.61 9.11 7.39
N ARG A 165 7.43 8.87 6.81
CA ARG A 165 6.15 9.26 7.39
C ARG A 165 5.84 8.51 8.68
N GLU A 166 6.12 7.21 8.72
CA GLU A 166 5.97 6.38 9.92
C GLU A 166 6.83 6.92 11.08
N ARG A 167 8.10 7.28 10.80
CA ARG A 167 8.99 7.88 11.80
C ARG A 167 8.47 9.22 12.29
N SER A 168 8.05 10.11 11.38
CA SER A 168 7.48 11.41 11.76
C SER A 168 6.24 11.24 12.64
N ALA A 169 5.30 10.35 12.26
CA ALA A 169 4.11 10.09 13.04
C ALA A 169 4.42 9.49 14.43
N LYS A 170 5.49 8.71 14.53
CA LYS A 170 5.98 8.19 15.80
C LYS A 170 6.56 9.29 16.67
N ASP A 171 7.38 10.15 16.10
CA ASP A 171 7.98 11.31 16.82
C ASP A 171 6.87 12.25 17.31
N ASP A 172 5.91 12.61 16.45
CA ASP A 172 4.74 13.44 16.83
C ASP A 172 3.93 12.80 17.96
N ARG A 173 3.75 11.49 17.94
CA ARG A 173 3.06 10.77 19.01
C ARG A 173 3.83 10.82 20.32
N ASP A 174 5.14 10.63 20.28
CA ASP A 174 6.00 10.65 21.46
C ASP A 174 6.04 12.08 22.07
N ASP A 175 6.11 13.12 21.25
CA ASP A 175 5.97 14.52 21.67
C ASP A 175 4.62 14.79 22.36
N LEU A 176 3.52 14.27 21.81
CA LEU A 176 2.19 14.38 22.43
C LEU A 176 2.11 13.69 23.81
N TYR A 177 2.80 12.56 23.99
CA TYR A 177 2.89 11.93 25.31
C TYR A 177 3.64 12.81 26.32
N ASP A 178 4.73 13.43 25.93
CA ASP A 178 5.51 14.35 26.79
C ASP A 178 4.72 15.61 27.13
N GLU A 179 4.01 16.19 26.16
CA GLU A 179 3.09 17.31 26.39
C GLU A 179 1.96 16.96 27.38
N ARG A 180 1.40 15.77 27.22
CA ARG A 180 0.36 15.27 28.12
C ARG A 180 0.89 15.11 29.55
N GLU A 181 2.06 14.52 29.74
CA GLU A 181 2.68 14.38 31.06
C GLU A 181 2.93 15.76 31.69
N THR A 182 3.46 16.71 30.91
CA THR A 182 3.66 18.09 31.35
C THR A 182 2.35 18.75 31.75
N LEU A 183 1.27 18.54 31.03
CA LEU A 183 -0.05 19.06 31.36
C LEU A 183 -0.58 18.45 32.65
N GLU A 184 -0.44 17.14 32.83
CA GLU A 184 -0.86 16.44 34.06
C GLU A 184 -0.12 17.00 35.29
N LEU A 185 1.18 17.18 35.23
CA LEU A 185 1.97 17.81 36.30
C LEU A 185 1.52 19.26 36.61
N ARG A 186 1.24 20.03 35.58
CA ARG A 186 0.71 21.39 35.73
C ARG A 186 -0.68 21.39 36.38
N MET A 187 -1.54 20.46 36.01
CA MET A 187 -2.87 20.34 36.60
C MET A 187 -2.80 19.95 38.09
N LEU A 188 -1.92 19.03 38.47
CA LEU A 188 -1.66 18.69 39.88
C LEU A 188 -1.18 19.90 40.69
N SER A 189 -0.23 20.63 40.16
CA SER A 189 0.24 21.88 40.82
C SER A 189 -0.86 22.94 40.96
N TYR A 190 -1.70 23.07 39.95
CA TYR A 190 -2.83 23.99 39.98
C TYR A 190 -3.90 23.58 41.00
N GLU A 191 -4.19 22.26 41.10
CA GLU A 191 -5.06 21.71 42.10
C GLU A 191 -4.55 22.01 43.53
N GLU A 192 -3.25 21.85 43.80
CA GLU A 192 -2.62 22.15 45.07
C GLU A 192 -2.78 23.65 45.43
N ILE A 193 -2.46 24.54 44.46
CA ILE A 193 -2.64 26.01 44.67
C ILE A 193 -4.11 26.36 44.98
N LEU A 194 -5.04 25.73 44.25
CA LEU A 194 -6.47 25.98 44.55
C LEU A 194 -6.86 25.48 45.93
N ARG A 195 -6.43 24.27 46.31
CA ARG A 195 -6.68 23.70 47.65
C ARG A 195 -6.15 24.63 48.75
N ASP A 196 -4.94 25.13 48.62
CA ASP A 196 -4.35 26.08 49.57
C ASP A 196 -5.13 27.40 49.64
N LYS A 197 -5.57 27.92 48.51
CA LYS A 197 -6.42 29.12 48.46
C LYS A 197 -7.75 28.91 49.19
N TYR A 198 -8.39 27.78 48.99
CA TYR A 198 -9.67 27.47 49.69
C TYR A 198 -9.46 27.25 51.18
N LEU A 199 -8.39 26.60 51.63
CA LEU A 199 -8.05 26.45 53.01
C LEU A 199 -7.79 27.83 53.70
N ASN A 200 -7.04 28.68 53.01
CA ASN A 200 -6.79 30.06 53.53
C ASN A 200 -8.09 30.89 53.58
N LEU A 201 -8.98 30.76 52.61
CA LEU A 201 -10.29 31.40 52.60
C LEU A 201 -11.15 30.92 53.79
N ASP A 202 -11.18 29.60 53.99
CA ASP A 202 -11.96 28.98 55.10
C ASP A 202 -11.45 29.47 56.48
N GLN A 203 -10.13 29.54 56.68
CA GLN A 203 -9.51 30.11 57.87
C GLN A 203 -9.85 31.58 58.05
N THR A 204 -9.84 32.36 56.97
CA THR A 204 -10.19 33.78 57.01
C THR A 204 -11.63 34.00 57.38
N VAL A 205 -12.54 33.19 56.81
CA VAL A 205 -13.98 33.21 57.14
C VAL A 205 -14.24 32.82 58.60
N ALA A 206 -13.52 31.80 59.12
CA ALA A 206 -13.62 31.38 60.52
C ALA A 206 -13.15 32.50 61.48
N GLN A 207 -12.01 33.18 61.16
CA GLN A 207 -11.52 34.33 61.94
C GLN A 207 -12.52 35.51 61.93
N LEU A 208 -13.12 35.82 60.77
CA LEU A 208 -14.12 36.89 60.67
C LEU A 208 -15.36 36.56 61.48
N ASN A 209 -15.82 35.33 61.44
CA ASN A 209 -16.97 34.90 62.29
C ASN A 209 -16.66 34.97 63.77
N GLN A 210 -15.47 34.56 64.19
CA GLN A 210 -15.00 34.68 65.57
C GLN A 210 -14.92 36.12 66.02
N THR A 211 -14.35 36.99 65.20
CA THR A 211 -14.25 38.45 65.50
C THR A 211 -15.62 39.09 65.56
N SER A 212 -16.52 38.76 64.62
CA SER A 212 -17.90 39.24 64.63
C SER A 212 -18.67 38.80 65.91
N SER A 213 -18.51 37.55 66.33
CA SER A 213 -19.13 37.02 67.54
C SER A 213 -18.59 37.70 68.79
N ALA A 214 -17.26 37.96 68.88
CA ALA A 214 -16.64 38.69 69.98
C ALA A 214 -17.11 40.15 70.05
N LEU A 215 -17.31 40.79 68.89
CA LEU A 215 -17.77 42.18 68.79
C LEU A 215 -19.25 42.27 69.24
N LEU A 216 -20.09 41.34 68.83
CA LEU A 216 -21.45 41.27 69.27
C LEU A 216 -21.57 41.02 70.77
N ALA A 217 -20.72 40.19 71.39
CA ALA A 217 -20.70 39.95 72.85
C ALA A 217 -20.16 41.14 73.63
N SER A 218 -19.40 42.06 72.99
CA SER A 218 -18.91 43.29 73.65
C SER A 218 -19.89 44.47 73.62
N LEU A 219 -20.91 44.40 72.75
CA LEU A 219 -21.93 45.45 72.58
C LEU A 219 -23.25 45.19 73.31
N GLY A 220 -23.42 44.01 73.89
CA GLY A 220 -24.59 43.59 74.68
C GLY A 220 -24.26 43.45 76.18
#